data_398738ed2b1dba59590a1ec3f8317d62
#
_entry.id   398738ed2b1dba59590a1ec3f8317d62
#
_cell.length_a   1.000
_cell.length_b   1.000
_cell.length_c   1.000
_cell.angle_alpha   90.00
_cell.angle_beta   90.00
_cell.angle_gamma   90.00
#
_symmetry.space_group_name_H-M   'P 1'
#
loop_
_entity.id
_entity.type
_entity.pdbx_description
1 polymer ?
#
loop_
_entity_poly.entity_id
_entity_poly.type
_entity_poly.pdbx_seq_one_letter_code
_entity_poly.pdbx_strand_id
1 'polypeptide(L)' 'MKKYIILTPEGQTIAPNLSFEVDNLQVLGIVENVNNENEAIILLLQENSWIIDAEYNVSEFIIYELF' A
#
# COMPACT_ATOMS: atom_id res chain seq x y z
N MET A 1 0.39 20.91 -2.44
CA MET A 1 0.94 19.56 -2.56
C MET A 1 0.26 18.64 -1.59
N LYS A 2 0.09 17.40 -1.96
CA LYS A 2 -0.70 16.45 -1.17
C LYS A 2 0.19 15.34 -0.62
N LYS A 3 -0.33 14.66 0.39
CA LYS A 3 0.34 13.57 1.07
C LYS A 3 -0.63 12.40 1.14
N TYR A 4 -0.14 11.21 0.82
CA TYR A 4 -0.97 10.01 0.77
C TYR A 4 -0.34 8.86 1.54
N ILE A 5 -1.18 8.05 2.16
CA ILE A 5 -0.77 6.74 2.66
C ILE A 5 -1.31 5.68 1.71
N ILE A 6 -0.47 4.70 1.37
CA ILE A 6 -0.82 3.65 0.42
C ILE A 6 -0.72 2.31 1.13
N LEU A 7 -1.81 1.55 1.05
CA LEU A 7 -1.92 0.24 1.69
C LEU A 7 -2.31 -0.81 0.67
N THR A 8 -2.09 -2.07 1.00
CA THR A 8 -2.59 -3.18 0.21
C THR A 8 -3.34 -4.16 1.09
N PRO A 9 -4.45 -4.74 0.61
CA PRO A 9 -5.15 -5.79 1.33
C PRO A 9 -4.59 -7.19 1.07
N GLU A 10 -3.51 -7.31 0.30
CA GLU A 10 -2.97 -8.60 -0.12
C GLU A 10 -2.18 -9.34 0.96
N GLY A 11 -2.01 -8.75 2.13
CA GLY A 11 -1.39 -9.44 3.23
C GLY A 11 -2.39 -10.35 3.95
N GLN A 12 -1.98 -11.58 4.24
CA GLN A 12 -2.79 -12.50 5.04
C GLN A 12 -1.95 -13.03 6.19
N THR A 13 -2.62 -13.25 7.32
CA THR A 13 -1.98 -13.83 8.48
C THR A 13 -2.96 -14.78 9.17
N ILE A 14 -2.43 -15.67 10.02
CA ILE A 14 -3.26 -16.57 10.81
C ILE A 14 -3.42 -15.95 12.19
N ALA A 15 -4.66 -15.74 12.62
CA ALA A 15 -4.92 -15.20 13.95
C ALA A 15 -4.42 -16.19 15.00
N PRO A 16 -3.63 -15.75 15.99
CA PRO A 16 -2.97 -16.68 16.92
C PRO A 16 -3.88 -17.61 17.69
N ASN A 17 -5.10 -17.15 17.98
CA ASN A 17 -6.03 -17.90 18.80
C ASN A 17 -7.21 -18.47 18.04
N LEU A 18 -7.30 -18.27 16.72
CA LEU A 18 -8.47 -18.60 15.95
C LEU A 18 -8.23 -19.64 14.86
N SER A 19 -6.98 -19.95 14.58
CA SER A 19 -6.59 -20.99 13.62
C SER A 19 -7.16 -20.81 12.22
N PHE A 20 -7.41 -19.56 11.82
CA PHE A 20 -7.84 -19.25 10.44
C PHE A 20 -7.13 -17.99 9.94
N GLU A 21 -7.07 -17.87 8.63
CA GLU A 21 -6.49 -16.70 8.00
C GLU A 21 -7.39 -15.49 8.12
N VAL A 22 -6.79 -14.34 8.36
CA VAL A 22 -7.46 -13.06 8.34
C VAL A 22 -6.75 -12.12 7.38
N ASP A 23 -7.52 -11.28 6.71
CA ASP A 23 -6.95 -10.28 5.82
C ASP A 23 -6.36 -9.14 6.64
N ASN A 24 -5.13 -8.77 6.32
CA ASN A 24 -4.46 -7.65 6.94
C ASN A 24 -4.17 -6.56 5.92
N LEU A 25 -4.46 -5.33 6.29
CA LEU A 25 -4.00 -4.19 5.52
C LEU A 25 -2.54 -3.93 5.86
N GLN A 26 -1.70 -3.90 4.84
CA GLN A 26 -0.28 -3.59 5.01
C GLN A 26 0.01 -2.21 4.46
N VAL A 27 0.71 -1.39 5.24
CA VAL A 27 1.14 -0.08 4.78
C VAL A 27 2.35 -0.27 3.86
N LEU A 28 2.21 0.16 2.61
CA LEU A 28 3.30 0.12 1.65
C LEU A 28 4.19 1.35 1.77
N GLY A 29 3.62 2.49 2.11
CA GLY A 29 4.39 3.69 2.29
C GLY A 29 3.54 4.94 2.39
N ILE A 30 4.20 6.05 2.70
CA ILE A 30 3.60 7.38 2.73
C ILE A 30 4.36 8.21 1.71
N VAL A 31 3.62 8.89 0.82
CA VAL A 31 4.20 9.70 -0.24
C VAL A 31 3.76 11.14 -0.06
N GLU A 32 4.72 12.06 -0.11
CA GLU A 32 4.47 13.49 0.09
C GLU A 32 4.82 14.28 -1.17
N ASN A 33 4.31 15.50 -1.24
CA ASN A 33 4.67 16.47 -2.28
C ASN A 33 4.27 16.01 -3.68
N VAL A 34 3.11 15.38 -3.80
CA VAL A 34 2.53 14.96 -5.07
C VAL A 34 1.22 15.68 -5.28
N ASN A 35 0.74 15.70 -6.52
CA ASN A 35 -0.47 16.44 -6.89
C ASN A 35 -1.73 15.57 -6.86
N ASN A 36 -1.59 14.27 -7.05
CA ASN A 36 -2.74 13.36 -7.12
C ASN A 36 -2.30 11.93 -6.78
N GLU A 37 -3.29 11.02 -6.73
CA GLU A 37 -3.06 9.63 -6.38
C GLU A 37 -2.16 8.90 -7.39
N ASN A 38 -2.31 9.18 -8.68
CA ASN A 38 -1.48 8.54 -9.71
C ASN A 38 -0.01 8.87 -9.52
N GLU A 39 0.30 10.13 -9.24
CA GLU A 39 1.67 10.53 -8.95
C GLU A 39 2.21 9.84 -7.70
N ALA A 40 1.34 9.69 -6.69
CA ALA A 40 1.74 9.01 -5.45
C ALA A 40 2.12 7.55 -5.71
N ILE A 41 1.35 6.84 -6.52
CA ILE A 41 1.64 5.45 -6.86
C ILE A 41 2.93 5.36 -7.65
N ILE A 42 3.11 6.21 -8.65
CA ILE A 42 4.32 6.21 -9.47
C ILE A 42 5.56 6.44 -8.61
N LEU A 43 5.52 7.43 -7.74
CA LEU A 43 6.65 7.75 -6.87
C LEU A 43 6.93 6.61 -5.89
N LEU A 44 5.88 6.03 -5.31
CA LEU A 44 6.03 4.88 -4.40
C LEU A 44 6.76 3.73 -5.08
N LEU A 45 6.37 3.38 -6.30
CA LEU A 45 6.97 2.27 -7.02
C LEU A 45 8.40 2.57 -7.46
N GLN A 46 8.70 3.83 -7.81
CA GLN A 46 10.06 4.23 -8.16
C GLN A 46 11.01 4.15 -6.97
N GLU A 47 10.54 4.52 -5.79
CA GLU A 47 11.38 4.52 -4.60
C GLU A 47 11.42 3.17 -3.89
N ASN A 48 10.47 2.29 -4.21
CA ASN A 48 10.32 0.99 -3.54
C ASN A 48 10.08 -0.11 -4.57
N SER A 49 11.07 -0.35 -5.41
CA SER A 49 10.95 -1.35 -6.49
C SER A 49 10.66 -2.76 -5.99
N TRP A 50 10.93 -3.04 -4.71
CA TRP A 50 10.60 -4.33 -4.11
C TRP A 50 9.10 -4.63 -4.16
N ILE A 51 8.26 -3.59 -4.23
CA ILE A 51 6.81 -3.76 -4.34
C ILE A 51 6.45 -4.45 -5.67
N ILE A 52 7.15 -4.06 -6.73
CA ILE A 52 6.96 -4.68 -8.05
C ILE A 52 7.47 -6.12 -8.01
N ASP A 53 8.63 -6.34 -7.42
CA ASP A 53 9.23 -7.67 -7.32
C ASP A 53 8.38 -8.63 -6.48
N ALA A 54 7.66 -8.10 -5.50
CA ALA A 54 6.75 -8.89 -4.68
C ALA A 54 5.43 -9.22 -5.38
N GLU A 55 5.23 -8.69 -6.60
CA GLU A 55 4.06 -8.96 -7.42
C GLU A 55 2.73 -8.52 -6.80
N TYR A 56 2.76 -7.46 -6.00
CA TYR A 56 1.51 -6.87 -5.51
C TYR A 56 0.70 -6.30 -6.66
N ASN A 57 -0.61 -6.49 -6.59
CA ASN A 57 -1.52 -5.98 -7.59
C ASN A 57 -1.84 -4.51 -7.32
N VAL A 58 -1.29 -3.62 -8.15
CA VAL A 58 -1.45 -2.17 -7.98
C VAL A 58 -2.93 -1.76 -8.00
N SER A 59 -3.77 -2.44 -8.76
CA SER A 59 -5.20 -2.11 -8.82
C SER A 59 -5.94 -2.36 -7.50
N GLU A 60 -5.35 -3.12 -6.59
CA GLU A 60 -5.92 -3.39 -5.28
C GLU A 60 -5.44 -2.41 -4.21
N PHE A 61 -4.54 -1.49 -4.53
CA PHE A 61 -4.01 -0.55 -3.55
C PHE A 61 -5.11 0.37 -3.03
N ILE A 62 -5.06 0.61 -1.73
CA ILE A 62 -5.96 1.53 -1.04
C ILE A 62 -5.17 2.79 -0.73
N ILE A 63 -5.68 3.94 -1.17
CA ILE A 63 -4.96 5.21 -1.08
C ILE A 63 -5.83 6.22 -0.34
N TYR A 64 -5.29 6.77 0.74
CA TYR A 64 -5.95 7.82 1.50
C TYR A 64 -5.09 9.08 1.51
N GLU A 65 -5.73 10.21 1.29
CA GLU A 65 -5.07 11.50 1.45
C GLU A 65 -4.93 11.82 2.93
N LEU A 66 -3.75 12.28 3.32
CA LEU A 66 -3.47 12.69 4.68
C LEU A 66 -3.46 14.22 4.75
N PHE A 67 -4.11 14.76 5.76
CA PHE A 67 -4.24 16.21 5.96
C PHE A 67 -3.39 16.72 7.11
#